data_4fd08bafed936a0f4720aab4638bc5a0
#
_entry.id   4fd08bafed936a0f4720aab4638bc5a0
#
_cell.length_a   1.000
_cell.length_b   1.000
_cell.length_c   1.000
_cell.angle_alpha   90.00
_cell.angle_beta   90.00
_cell.angle_gamma   90.00
#
_symmetry.space_group_name_H-M   'P 1'
#
loop_
_entity.id
_entity.type
_entity.pdbx_description
1 polymer ?
#
loop_
_entity_poly.entity_id
_entity_poly.type
_entity_poly.pdbx_seq_one_letter_code
_entity_poly.pdbx_strand_id
1 'polypeptide(L)'
;MMPNIGQFHPQIVHFVVALLFLGVALRIASLIPKLKFANHAAALLLLIGTGAAVLAVQSGTDAHGPVERIPGVRAAVVEHEELAKQAKNVFLVVAALELIALGLARPSLGVDRYARVAQVASVVVGLFGSFVLYESAEHGGELVYSYAGGPGLRTGNPADVQRLLLAGLYNQSREDRKAGHSTEAAALVDEMARRVPLDPEVRMLRVESLMLDRKDYAAARMAADSVPLLVSDARLRARQATLKADAYLGMSQPDSARAVLAAAVAAFPQNARLKAKLDSIK
;
A
#
# COMPACT_ATOMS: atom_id res chain seq x y z
N MET A 1 29.50 -2.78 -18.27
CA MET A 1 28.63 -2.83 -17.08
C MET A 1 27.30 -2.22 -17.46
N MET A 2 26.18 -2.87 -17.14
CA MET A 2 24.88 -2.23 -17.30
C MET A 2 24.76 -1.09 -16.27
N PRO A 3 24.06 0.02 -16.60
CA PRO A 3 23.82 1.09 -15.65
C PRO A 3 23.00 0.57 -14.47
N ASN A 4 23.21 1.11 -13.27
CA ASN A 4 22.42 0.77 -12.10
C ASN A 4 20.96 1.26 -12.29
N ILE A 5 20.02 0.33 -12.34
CA ILE A 5 18.58 0.58 -12.54
C ILE A 5 17.75 0.35 -11.28
N GLY A 6 18.39 0.15 -10.12
CA GLY A 6 17.71 -0.15 -8.86
C GLY A 6 16.65 0.87 -8.44
N GLN A 7 16.83 2.14 -8.78
CA GLN A 7 15.85 3.20 -8.51
C GLN A 7 14.51 3.00 -9.26
N PHE A 8 14.52 2.29 -10.39
CA PHE A 8 13.32 2.01 -11.20
C PHE A 8 12.67 0.68 -10.85
N HIS A 9 13.19 -0.05 -9.86
CA HIS A 9 12.66 -1.36 -9.49
C HIS A 9 11.14 -1.36 -9.25
N PRO A 10 10.54 -0.42 -8.48
CA PRO A 10 9.10 -0.40 -8.27
C PRO A 10 8.30 -0.26 -9.57
N GLN A 11 8.72 0.64 -10.46
CA GLN A 11 8.05 0.85 -11.74
C GLN A 11 8.10 -0.41 -12.63
N ILE A 12 9.28 -1.04 -12.71
CA ILE A 12 9.46 -2.27 -13.50
C ILE A 12 8.58 -3.39 -12.96
N VAL A 13 8.53 -3.59 -11.63
CA VAL A 13 7.69 -4.62 -11.00
C VAL A 13 6.22 -4.45 -11.32
N HIS A 14 5.70 -3.22 -11.34
CA HIS A 14 4.30 -2.97 -11.72
C HIS A 14 3.99 -3.47 -13.14
N PHE A 15 4.90 -3.26 -14.09
CA PHE A 15 4.75 -3.82 -15.44
C PHE A 15 4.77 -5.34 -15.45
N VAL A 16 5.68 -5.97 -14.71
CA VAL A 16 5.75 -7.45 -14.60
C VAL A 16 4.42 -8.00 -14.13
N VAL A 17 3.94 -7.51 -12.99
CA VAL A 17 2.68 -7.98 -12.39
C VAL A 17 1.51 -7.82 -13.37
N ALA A 18 1.34 -6.62 -13.94
CA ALA A 18 0.23 -6.34 -14.85
C ALA A 18 0.26 -7.21 -16.12
N LEU A 19 1.43 -7.30 -16.78
CA LEU A 19 1.56 -7.99 -18.05
C LEU A 19 1.44 -9.51 -17.90
N LEU A 20 2.03 -10.10 -16.86
CA LEU A 20 2.03 -11.54 -16.67
C LEU A 20 0.66 -12.05 -16.21
N PHE A 21 0.01 -11.42 -15.23
CA PHE A 21 -1.35 -11.82 -14.82
C PHE A 21 -2.35 -11.67 -15.96
N LEU A 22 -2.33 -10.53 -16.66
CA LEU A 22 -3.23 -10.32 -17.80
C LEU A 22 -2.89 -11.29 -18.95
N GLY A 23 -1.60 -11.56 -19.18
CA GLY A 23 -1.14 -12.51 -20.18
C GLY A 23 -1.66 -13.93 -19.93
N VAL A 24 -1.56 -14.42 -18.68
CA VAL A 24 -2.11 -15.73 -18.28
C VAL A 24 -3.64 -15.75 -18.41
N ALA A 25 -4.34 -14.72 -17.96
CA ALA A 25 -5.78 -14.61 -18.09
C ALA A 25 -6.24 -14.66 -19.56
N LEU A 26 -5.56 -13.91 -20.44
CA LEU A 26 -5.85 -13.94 -21.87
C LEU A 26 -5.46 -15.28 -22.51
N ARG A 27 -4.41 -15.97 -22.02
CA ARG A 27 -4.06 -17.30 -22.50
C ARG A 27 -5.14 -18.30 -22.16
N ILE A 28 -5.71 -18.26 -20.95
CA ILE A 28 -6.87 -19.06 -20.56
C ILE A 28 -8.07 -18.74 -21.48
N ALA A 29 -8.38 -17.46 -21.64
CA ALA A 29 -9.49 -17.01 -22.49
C ALA A 29 -9.33 -17.49 -23.95
N SER A 30 -8.12 -17.49 -24.49
CA SER A 30 -7.84 -17.92 -25.88
C SER A 30 -8.13 -19.40 -26.16
N LEU A 31 -8.22 -20.24 -25.11
CA LEU A 31 -8.63 -21.63 -25.27
C LEU A 31 -10.13 -21.79 -25.57
N ILE A 32 -10.93 -20.76 -25.29
CA ILE A 32 -12.36 -20.72 -25.60
C ILE A 32 -12.53 -20.39 -27.10
N PRO A 33 -13.28 -21.22 -27.87
CA PRO A 33 -13.39 -21.04 -29.32
C PRO A 33 -13.84 -19.65 -29.78
N LYS A 34 -14.71 -18.97 -28.99
CA LYS A 34 -15.23 -17.63 -29.28
C LYS A 34 -14.22 -16.51 -29.00
N LEU A 35 -13.17 -16.79 -28.23
CA LEU A 35 -12.17 -15.81 -27.77
C LEU A 35 -10.78 -16.05 -28.36
N LYS A 36 -10.69 -16.78 -29.48
CA LYS A 36 -9.41 -17.08 -30.17
C LYS A 36 -8.60 -15.82 -30.53
N PHE A 37 -9.27 -14.66 -30.69
CA PHE A 37 -8.60 -13.39 -30.94
C PHE A 37 -7.63 -13.01 -29.85
N ALA A 38 -7.82 -13.49 -28.59
CA ALA A 38 -6.94 -13.24 -27.46
C ALA A 38 -5.57 -13.96 -27.57
N ASN A 39 -5.42 -14.91 -28.52
CA ASN A 39 -4.22 -15.75 -28.62
C ASN A 39 -2.93 -14.94 -28.84
N HIS A 40 -2.92 -13.99 -29.78
CA HIS A 40 -1.74 -13.17 -30.07
C HIS A 40 -1.46 -12.16 -28.95
N ALA A 41 -2.52 -11.59 -28.38
CA ALA A 41 -2.38 -10.68 -27.24
C ALA A 41 -1.79 -11.38 -26.03
N ALA A 42 -2.25 -12.60 -25.73
CA ALA A 42 -1.70 -13.42 -24.64
C ALA A 42 -0.20 -13.69 -24.84
N ALA A 43 0.18 -14.18 -26.03
CA ALA A 43 1.59 -14.46 -26.35
C ALA A 43 2.44 -13.19 -26.22
N LEU A 44 1.99 -12.06 -26.77
CA LEU A 44 2.72 -10.79 -26.69
C LEU A 44 2.93 -10.35 -25.24
N LEU A 45 1.88 -10.36 -24.42
CA LEU A 45 1.96 -9.94 -23.03
C LEU A 45 2.85 -10.86 -22.19
N LEU A 46 2.76 -12.18 -22.41
CA LEU A 46 3.60 -13.15 -21.70
C LEU A 46 5.08 -13.01 -22.08
N LEU A 47 5.39 -12.78 -23.36
CA LEU A 47 6.78 -12.57 -23.81
C LEU A 47 7.35 -11.26 -23.29
N ILE A 48 6.63 -10.14 -23.43
CA ILE A 48 7.08 -8.84 -22.93
C ILE A 48 7.16 -8.86 -21.39
N GLY A 49 6.14 -9.41 -20.71
CA GLY A 49 6.12 -9.54 -19.26
C GLY A 49 7.29 -10.39 -18.72
N THR A 50 7.65 -11.46 -19.42
CA THR A 50 8.84 -12.27 -19.07
C THR A 50 10.14 -11.47 -19.26
N GLY A 51 10.26 -10.71 -20.34
CA GLY A 51 11.39 -9.78 -20.52
C GLY A 51 11.47 -8.73 -19.40
N ALA A 52 10.32 -8.16 -19.00
CA ALA A 52 10.24 -7.26 -17.87
C ALA A 52 10.62 -7.94 -16.53
N ALA A 53 10.27 -9.24 -16.33
CA ALA A 53 10.66 -10.00 -15.14
C ALA A 53 12.18 -10.18 -15.03
N VAL A 54 12.87 -10.36 -16.15
CA VAL A 54 14.34 -10.39 -16.18
C VAL A 54 14.91 -9.05 -15.73
N LEU A 55 14.36 -7.94 -16.24
CA LEU A 55 14.77 -6.60 -15.82
C LEU A 55 14.42 -6.31 -14.36
N ALA A 56 13.30 -6.84 -13.85
CA ALA A 56 12.91 -6.71 -12.46
C ALA A 56 13.92 -7.38 -11.52
N VAL A 57 14.34 -8.59 -11.81
CA VAL A 57 15.37 -9.27 -11.02
C VAL A 57 16.68 -8.49 -11.05
N GLN A 58 17.10 -7.98 -12.22
CA GLN A 58 18.32 -7.16 -12.32
C GLN A 58 18.19 -5.87 -11.49
N SER A 59 17.08 -5.14 -11.61
CA SER A 59 16.87 -3.91 -10.84
C SER A 59 16.74 -4.18 -9.34
N GLY A 60 16.17 -5.32 -8.95
CA GLY A 60 16.10 -5.77 -7.56
C GLY A 60 17.51 -6.02 -6.99
N THR A 61 18.37 -6.74 -7.73
CA THR A 61 19.77 -6.97 -7.35
C THR A 61 20.52 -5.63 -7.17
N ASP A 62 20.32 -4.69 -8.09
CA ASP A 62 20.93 -3.35 -7.98
C ASP A 62 20.41 -2.56 -6.75
N ALA A 63 19.17 -2.81 -6.33
CA ALA A 63 18.53 -2.18 -5.19
C ALA A 63 18.88 -2.84 -3.84
N HIS A 64 19.33 -4.10 -3.84
CA HIS A 64 19.51 -4.97 -2.67
C HIS A 64 20.41 -4.35 -1.58
N GLY A 65 21.61 -3.92 -1.94
CA GLY A 65 22.64 -3.54 -0.97
C GLY A 65 22.24 -2.47 0.05
N PRO A 66 21.59 -1.36 -0.34
CA PRO A 66 21.09 -0.36 0.62
C PRO A 66 20.00 -0.90 1.55
N VAL A 67 19.11 -1.78 1.06
CA VAL A 67 18.00 -2.34 1.83
C VAL A 67 18.52 -3.35 2.86
N GLU A 68 19.45 -4.24 2.47
CA GLU A 68 20.03 -5.26 3.34
C GLU A 68 20.70 -4.68 4.62
N ARG A 69 21.08 -3.40 4.58
CA ARG A 69 21.71 -2.71 5.73
C ARG A 69 20.70 -2.27 6.81
N ILE A 70 19.41 -2.34 6.53
CA ILE A 70 18.38 -2.02 7.53
C ILE A 70 18.37 -3.15 8.57
N PRO A 71 18.43 -2.83 9.88
CA PRO A 71 18.42 -3.86 10.92
C PRO A 71 17.20 -4.77 10.84
N GLY A 72 17.43 -6.09 10.86
CA GLY A 72 16.38 -7.11 10.85
C GLY A 72 15.81 -7.48 9.47
N VAL A 73 16.15 -6.75 8.40
CA VAL A 73 15.53 -6.94 7.07
C VAL A 73 16.11 -8.10 6.27
N ARG A 74 17.34 -8.55 6.57
CA ARG A 74 18.10 -9.44 5.69
C ARG A 74 17.37 -10.71 5.24
N ALA A 75 16.67 -11.36 6.17
CA ALA A 75 15.92 -12.58 5.86
C ALA A 75 14.82 -12.31 4.82
N ALA A 76 14.04 -11.25 5.03
CA ALA A 76 12.96 -10.86 4.13
C ALA A 76 13.47 -10.46 2.73
N VAL A 77 14.62 -9.78 2.65
CA VAL A 77 15.24 -9.42 1.35
C VAL A 77 15.66 -10.66 0.58
N VAL A 78 16.29 -11.62 1.24
CA VAL A 78 16.74 -12.88 0.61
C VAL A 78 15.53 -13.67 0.12
N GLU A 79 14.51 -13.82 0.94
CA GLU A 79 13.27 -14.54 0.59
C GLU A 79 12.55 -13.90 -0.61
N HIS A 80 12.39 -12.58 -0.62
CA HIS A 80 11.85 -11.85 -1.77
C HIS A 80 12.68 -12.09 -3.03
N GLU A 81 14.01 -12.02 -2.94
CA GLU A 81 14.91 -12.24 -4.09
C GLU A 81 14.77 -13.66 -4.64
N GLU A 82 14.69 -14.67 -3.77
CA GLU A 82 14.53 -16.07 -4.19
C GLU A 82 13.18 -16.29 -4.89
N LEU A 83 12.08 -15.77 -4.34
CA LEU A 83 10.76 -15.84 -4.96
C LEU A 83 10.73 -15.12 -6.32
N ALA A 84 11.37 -13.95 -6.43
CA ALA A 84 11.46 -13.22 -7.68
C ALA A 84 12.25 -14.00 -8.76
N LYS A 85 13.35 -14.65 -8.38
CA LYS A 85 14.12 -15.52 -9.27
C LYS A 85 13.34 -16.75 -9.71
N GLN A 86 12.57 -17.36 -8.78
CA GLN A 86 11.69 -18.48 -9.10
C GLN A 86 10.59 -18.06 -10.08
N ALA A 87 9.87 -16.97 -9.81
CA ALA A 87 8.86 -16.43 -10.71
C ALA A 87 9.42 -16.18 -12.12
N LYS A 88 10.54 -15.47 -12.21
CA LYS A 88 11.25 -15.24 -13.48
C LYS A 88 11.53 -16.56 -14.21
N ASN A 89 12.07 -17.57 -13.53
CA ASN A 89 12.44 -18.85 -14.17
C ASN A 89 11.20 -19.61 -14.68
N VAL A 90 10.09 -19.60 -13.93
CA VAL A 90 8.82 -20.19 -14.36
C VAL A 90 8.28 -19.47 -15.59
N PHE A 91 8.30 -18.15 -15.61
CA PHE A 91 7.84 -17.39 -16.77
C PHE A 91 8.78 -17.49 -17.98
N LEU A 92 10.07 -17.77 -17.82
CA LEU A 92 10.94 -18.15 -18.93
C LEU A 92 10.49 -19.46 -19.59
N VAL A 93 10.01 -20.44 -18.81
CA VAL A 93 9.40 -21.67 -19.36
C VAL A 93 8.10 -21.33 -20.09
N VAL A 94 7.25 -20.45 -19.52
CA VAL A 94 6.02 -19.98 -20.19
C VAL A 94 6.38 -19.31 -21.52
N ALA A 95 7.36 -18.43 -21.55
CA ALA A 95 7.80 -17.75 -22.78
C ALA A 95 8.29 -18.76 -23.85
N ALA A 96 9.04 -19.78 -23.44
CA ALA A 96 9.46 -20.84 -24.34
C ALA A 96 8.28 -21.60 -24.93
N LEU A 97 7.28 -21.94 -24.10
CA LEU A 97 6.05 -22.61 -24.55
C LEU A 97 5.25 -21.72 -25.53
N GLU A 98 5.19 -20.42 -25.28
CA GLU A 98 4.55 -19.47 -26.19
C GLU A 98 5.26 -19.39 -27.54
N LEU A 99 6.59 -19.34 -27.56
CA LEU A 99 7.38 -19.34 -28.79
C LEU A 99 7.20 -20.65 -29.58
N ILE A 100 7.16 -21.79 -28.89
CA ILE A 100 6.88 -23.11 -29.48
C ILE A 100 5.45 -23.09 -30.09
N ALA A 101 4.46 -22.63 -29.33
CA ALA A 101 3.08 -22.54 -29.81
C ALA A 101 2.94 -21.67 -31.06
N LEU A 102 3.59 -20.51 -31.09
CA LEU A 102 3.61 -19.60 -32.25
C LEU A 102 4.33 -20.24 -33.45
N GLY A 103 5.45 -20.95 -33.22
CA GLY A 103 6.18 -21.66 -34.26
C GLY A 103 5.38 -22.79 -34.89
N LEU A 104 4.64 -23.56 -34.05
CA LEU A 104 3.83 -24.70 -34.51
C LEU A 104 2.47 -24.28 -35.12
N ALA A 105 1.98 -23.09 -34.82
CA ALA A 105 0.71 -22.58 -35.37
C ALA A 105 0.80 -22.14 -36.84
N ARG A 106 1.90 -22.40 -37.52
CA ARG A 106 2.08 -22.11 -38.95
C ARG A 106 1.26 -23.11 -39.79
N PRO A 107 0.32 -22.64 -40.66
CA PRO A 107 -0.56 -23.53 -41.43
C PRO A 107 0.19 -24.53 -42.30
N SER A 108 1.41 -24.17 -42.75
CA SER A 108 2.25 -25.01 -43.61
C SER A 108 2.74 -26.30 -42.91
N LEU A 109 2.69 -26.37 -41.59
CA LEU A 109 3.21 -27.51 -40.83
C LEU A 109 2.15 -28.58 -40.52
N GLY A 110 0.85 -28.28 -40.60
CA GLY A 110 -0.22 -29.23 -40.31
C GLY A 110 -0.22 -29.81 -38.89
N VAL A 111 0.39 -29.10 -37.94
CA VAL A 111 0.65 -29.57 -36.56
C VAL A 111 -0.08 -28.76 -35.49
N ASP A 112 -1.19 -28.14 -35.83
CA ASP A 112 -1.98 -27.25 -34.94
C ASP A 112 -2.33 -27.87 -33.57
N ARG A 113 -2.51 -29.21 -33.52
CA ARG A 113 -2.75 -29.91 -32.26
C ARG A 113 -1.62 -29.72 -31.25
N TYR A 114 -0.37 -29.71 -31.70
CA TYR A 114 0.80 -29.54 -30.83
C TYR A 114 0.94 -28.08 -30.36
N ALA A 115 0.58 -27.12 -31.22
CA ALA A 115 0.48 -25.72 -30.82
C ALA A 115 -0.52 -25.57 -29.65
N ARG A 116 -1.69 -26.24 -29.74
CA ARG A 116 -2.68 -26.22 -28.67
C ARG A 116 -2.18 -26.89 -27.39
N VAL A 117 -1.44 -27.99 -27.48
CA VAL A 117 -0.81 -28.63 -26.32
C VAL A 117 0.16 -27.68 -25.64
N ALA A 118 1.01 -26.96 -26.40
CA ALA A 118 1.91 -25.98 -25.85
C ALA A 118 1.17 -24.82 -25.16
N GLN A 119 0.05 -24.35 -25.72
CA GLN A 119 -0.80 -23.31 -25.12
C GLN A 119 -1.43 -23.78 -23.79
N VAL A 120 -1.91 -25.03 -23.72
CA VAL A 120 -2.45 -25.59 -22.48
C VAL A 120 -1.36 -25.76 -21.44
N ALA A 121 -0.17 -26.24 -21.83
CA ALA A 121 0.98 -26.31 -20.94
C ALA A 121 1.39 -24.91 -20.43
N SER A 122 1.37 -23.90 -21.29
CA SER A 122 1.58 -22.50 -20.91
C SER A 122 0.60 -22.01 -19.86
N VAL A 123 -0.71 -22.39 -19.94
CA VAL A 123 -1.70 -22.09 -18.91
C VAL A 123 -1.33 -22.71 -17.57
N VAL A 124 -1.02 -24.02 -17.56
CA VAL A 124 -0.71 -24.73 -16.30
C VAL A 124 0.53 -24.15 -15.63
N VAL A 125 1.61 -23.98 -16.39
CA VAL A 125 2.86 -23.39 -15.87
C VAL A 125 2.65 -21.91 -15.51
N GLY A 126 1.87 -21.17 -16.29
CA GLY A 126 1.54 -19.76 -16.06
C GLY A 126 0.72 -19.54 -14.80
N LEU A 127 -0.23 -20.44 -14.48
CA LEU A 127 -0.97 -20.37 -13.21
C LEU A 127 -0.06 -20.59 -12.00
N PHE A 128 0.84 -21.58 -12.08
CA PHE A 128 1.84 -21.78 -11.04
C PHE A 128 2.79 -20.56 -10.94
N GLY A 129 3.24 -20.03 -12.08
CA GLY A 129 4.05 -18.82 -12.13
C GLY A 129 3.35 -17.60 -11.53
N SER A 130 2.03 -17.48 -11.75
CA SER A 130 1.21 -16.41 -11.16
C SER A 130 1.15 -16.51 -9.63
N PHE A 131 1.04 -17.72 -9.08
CA PHE A 131 1.10 -17.92 -7.64
C PHE A 131 2.46 -17.49 -7.07
N VAL A 132 3.57 -17.94 -7.65
CA VAL A 132 4.91 -17.56 -7.18
C VAL A 132 5.15 -16.04 -7.34
N LEU A 133 4.63 -15.43 -8.40
CA LEU A 133 4.71 -13.99 -8.61
C LEU A 133 3.91 -13.21 -7.56
N TYR A 134 2.74 -13.72 -7.16
CA TYR A 134 1.94 -13.15 -6.09
C TYR A 134 2.72 -13.16 -4.76
N GLU A 135 3.27 -14.32 -4.36
CA GLU A 135 4.09 -14.45 -3.16
C GLU A 135 5.29 -13.47 -3.19
N SER A 136 5.98 -13.41 -4.33
CA SER A 136 7.07 -12.44 -4.50
C SER A 136 6.60 -10.98 -4.33
N ALA A 137 5.42 -10.62 -4.84
CA ALA A 137 4.88 -9.28 -4.71
C ALA A 137 4.49 -8.93 -3.26
N GLU A 138 3.91 -9.88 -2.51
CA GLU A 138 3.60 -9.73 -1.08
C GLU A 138 4.87 -9.46 -0.26
N HIS A 139 5.92 -10.28 -0.44
CA HIS A 139 7.20 -10.08 0.25
C HIS A 139 7.90 -8.78 -0.16
N GLY A 140 7.74 -8.37 -1.42
CA GLY A 140 8.20 -7.04 -1.87
C GLY A 140 7.45 -5.89 -1.20
N GLY A 141 6.14 -6.05 -1.01
CA GLY A 141 5.30 -5.12 -0.23
C GLY A 141 5.75 -5.03 1.23
N GLU A 142 6.05 -6.15 1.86
CA GLU A 142 6.57 -6.20 3.24
C GLU A 142 7.88 -5.40 3.38
N LEU A 143 8.82 -5.56 2.44
CA LEU A 143 10.08 -4.79 2.44
C LEU A 143 9.83 -3.28 2.42
N VAL A 144 8.82 -2.83 1.68
CA VAL A 144 8.49 -1.40 1.59
C VAL A 144 7.76 -0.91 2.82
N TYR A 145 6.74 -1.63 3.29
CA TYR A 145 5.83 -1.16 4.33
C TYR A 145 6.33 -1.46 5.75
N SER A 146 6.91 -2.66 5.98
CA SER A 146 7.36 -3.07 7.30
C SER A 146 8.80 -2.65 7.61
N TYR A 147 9.66 -2.67 6.58
CA TYR A 147 11.09 -2.38 6.73
C TYR A 147 11.53 -1.05 6.09
N ALA A 148 10.62 -0.31 5.50
CA ALA A 148 10.95 0.95 4.83
C ALA A 148 12.03 0.83 3.73
N GLY A 149 12.12 -0.31 3.08
CA GLY A 149 13.13 -0.63 2.07
C GLY A 149 12.91 0.05 0.72
N GLY A 150 11.92 0.94 0.59
CA GLY A 150 11.60 1.61 -0.67
C GLY A 150 12.71 2.55 -1.16
N PRO A 151 12.90 2.68 -2.49
CA PRO A 151 13.93 3.56 -3.06
C PRO A 151 13.73 5.04 -2.74
N GLY A 152 12.51 5.48 -2.41
CA GLY A 152 12.19 6.86 -2.04
C GLY A 152 12.92 7.35 -0.79
N LEU A 153 13.30 6.45 0.14
CA LEU A 153 14.08 6.80 1.33
C LEU A 153 15.56 7.09 1.03
N ARG A 154 15.99 6.89 -0.20
CA ARG A 154 17.36 7.11 -0.66
C ARG A 154 17.56 8.46 -1.35
N THR A 155 16.55 9.31 -1.32
CA THR A 155 16.64 10.66 -1.92
C THR A 155 17.62 11.58 -1.20
N GLY A 156 18.02 11.24 0.04
CA GLY A 156 18.82 12.09 0.91
C GLY A 156 18.02 13.23 1.55
N ASN A 157 16.72 13.32 1.30
CA ASN A 157 15.86 14.33 1.91
C ASN A 157 15.50 13.94 3.37
N PRO A 158 15.94 14.68 4.39
CA PRO A 158 15.62 14.38 5.79
C PRO A 158 14.10 14.29 6.07
N ALA A 159 13.28 15.02 5.30
CA ALA A 159 11.84 15.02 5.45
C ALA A 159 11.20 13.64 5.13
N ASP A 160 11.84 12.83 4.28
CA ASP A 160 11.34 11.50 3.95
C ASP A 160 11.46 10.57 5.15
N VAL A 161 12.60 10.59 5.84
CA VAL A 161 12.84 9.83 7.06
C VAL A 161 11.89 10.27 8.17
N GLN A 162 11.68 11.58 8.30
CA GLN A 162 10.76 12.12 9.32
C GLN A 162 9.31 11.67 9.06
N ARG A 163 8.85 11.69 7.81
CA ARG A 163 7.50 11.21 7.44
C ARG A 163 7.31 9.73 7.77
N LEU A 164 8.31 8.92 7.46
CA LEU A 164 8.28 7.48 7.77
C LEU A 164 8.21 7.24 9.28
N LEU A 165 9.05 7.94 10.05
CA LEU A 165 9.05 7.82 11.50
C LEU A 165 7.70 8.23 12.11
N LEU A 166 7.10 9.32 11.63
CA LEU A 166 5.75 9.74 12.06
C LEU A 166 4.70 8.68 11.71
N ALA A 167 4.78 8.08 10.52
CA ALA A 167 3.87 7.00 10.12
C ALA A 167 4.04 5.77 11.03
N GLY A 168 5.27 5.38 11.36
CA GLY A 168 5.56 4.29 12.29
C GLY A 168 4.99 4.55 13.69
N LEU A 169 5.27 5.72 14.26
CA LEU A 169 4.73 6.14 15.57
C LEU A 169 3.20 6.16 15.58
N TYR A 170 2.58 6.67 14.50
CA TYR A 170 1.12 6.69 14.36
C TYR A 170 0.52 5.28 14.33
N ASN A 171 1.06 4.40 13.51
CA ASN A 171 0.54 3.04 13.40
C ASN A 171 0.74 2.27 14.71
N GLN A 172 1.92 2.36 15.33
CA GLN A 172 2.18 1.71 16.61
C GLN A 172 1.24 2.24 17.70
N SER A 173 1.01 3.55 17.79
CA SER A 173 0.08 4.11 18.79
C SER A 173 -1.34 3.59 18.62
N ARG A 174 -1.76 3.29 17.40
CA ARG A 174 -3.09 2.69 17.14
C ARG A 174 -3.15 1.24 17.59
N GLU A 175 -2.11 0.46 17.30
CA GLU A 175 -2.06 -0.95 17.71
C GLU A 175 -1.97 -1.08 19.24
N ASP A 176 -1.15 -0.27 19.91
CA ASP A 176 -1.07 -0.23 21.37
C ASP A 176 -2.43 0.13 22.00
N ARG A 177 -3.13 1.12 21.42
CA ARG A 177 -4.48 1.46 21.88
C ARG A 177 -5.48 0.33 21.72
N LYS A 178 -5.44 -0.41 20.58
CA LYS A 178 -6.28 -1.59 20.37
C LYS A 178 -5.96 -2.72 21.35
N ALA A 179 -4.68 -2.88 21.69
CA ALA A 179 -4.23 -3.87 22.68
C ALA A 179 -4.51 -3.46 24.12
N GLY A 180 -5.02 -2.24 24.37
CA GLY A 180 -5.27 -1.72 25.72
C GLY A 180 -4.05 -1.07 26.39
N HIS A 181 -2.92 -0.93 25.69
CA HIS A 181 -1.68 -0.30 26.16
C HIS A 181 -1.76 1.22 26.03
N SER A 182 -2.70 1.84 26.77
CA SER A 182 -3.01 3.26 26.63
C SER A 182 -1.85 4.18 27.00
N THR A 183 -1.01 3.81 27.95
CA THR A 183 0.16 4.60 28.37
C THR A 183 1.19 4.67 27.26
N GLU A 184 1.47 3.54 26.61
CA GLU A 184 2.40 3.40 25.49
C GLU A 184 1.89 4.18 24.28
N ALA A 185 0.60 4.02 23.94
CA ALA A 185 -0.04 4.77 22.87
C ALA A 185 0.07 6.28 23.08
N ALA A 186 -0.17 6.76 24.31
CA ALA A 186 -0.04 8.17 24.65
C ALA A 186 1.40 8.69 24.52
N ALA A 187 2.39 7.90 24.93
CA ALA A 187 3.80 8.27 24.82
C ALA A 187 4.24 8.44 23.35
N LEU A 188 3.75 7.58 22.45
CA LEU A 188 4.03 7.68 21.02
C LEU A 188 3.39 8.92 20.38
N VAL A 189 2.16 9.28 20.79
CA VAL A 189 1.51 10.52 20.34
C VAL A 189 2.27 11.75 20.84
N ASP A 190 2.77 11.75 22.08
CA ASP A 190 3.59 12.84 22.62
C ASP A 190 4.92 12.96 21.85
N GLU A 191 5.52 11.84 21.44
CA GLU A 191 6.73 11.86 20.61
C GLU A 191 6.46 12.51 19.25
N MET A 192 5.34 12.17 18.60
CA MET A 192 4.93 12.85 17.35
C MET A 192 4.76 14.35 17.56
N ALA A 193 4.12 14.76 18.67
CA ALA A 193 3.90 16.18 18.99
C ALA A 193 5.21 16.94 19.27
N ARG A 194 6.22 16.27 19.83
CA ARG A 194 7.56 16.87 20.00
C ARG A 194 8.27 17.10 18.68
N ARG A 195 8.14 16.16 17.72
CA ARG A 195 8.82 16.23 16.42
C ARG A 195 8.21 17.25 15.48
N VAL A 196 6.90 17.36 15.47
CA VAL A 196 6.15 18.27 14.59
C VAL A 196 5.09 19.08 15.37
N PRO A 197 5.53 19.96 16.27
CA PRO A 197 4.65 20.63 17.22
C PRO A 197 3.62 21.58 16.57
N LEU A 198 3.88 22.00 15.33
CA LEU A 198 3.00 22.93 14.61
C LEU A 198 2.03 22.21 13.66
N ASP A 199 2.18 20.89 13.45
CA ASP A 199 1.32 20.12 12.55
C ASP A 199 -0.09 20.00 13.16
N PRO A 200 -1.15 20.50 12.49
CA PRO A 200 -2.50 20.48 13.02
C PRO A 200 -3.09 19.07 13.15
N GLU A 201 -2.70 18.13 12.27
CA GLU A 201 -3.14 16.74 12.36
C GLU A 201 -2.57 16.06 13.62
N VAL A 202 -1.29 16.27 13.91
CA VAL A 202 -0.64 15.73 15.11
C VAL A 202 -1.21 16.36 16.38
N ARG A 203 -1.54 17.65 16.35
CA ARG A 203 -2.25 18.28 17.46
C ARG A 203 -3.63 17.68 17.69
N MET A 204 -4.37 17.35 16.62
CA MET A 204 -5.65 16.64 16.74
C MET A 204 -5.47 15.22 17.29
N LEU A 205 -4.40 14.49 16.90
CA LEU A 205 -4.09 13.19 17.48
C LEU A 205 -3.80 13.29 18.99
N ARG A 206 -3.15 14.38 19.41
CA ARG A 206 -2.92 14.64 20.84
C ARG A 206 -4.23 14.88 21.59
N VAL A 207 -5.17 15.61 21.02
CA VAL A 207 -6.51 15.77 21.59
C VAL A 207 -7.20 14.41 21.76
N GLU A 208 -7.15 13.57 20.73
CA GLU A 208 -7.69 12.21 20.79
C GLU A 208 -7.02 11.37 21.88
N SER A 209 -5.70 11.44 22.00
CA SER A 209 -4.94 10.71 23.00
C SER A 209 -5.26 11.15 24.43
N LEU A 210 -5.45 12.45 24.66
CA LEU A 210 -5.91 12.96 25.95
C LEU A 210 -7.26 12.36 26.36
N MET A 211 -8.19 12.19 25.42
CA MET A 211 -9.50 11.59 25.70
C MET A 211 -9.43 10.07 25.83
N LEU A 212 -8.81 9.40 24.85
CA LEU A 212 -8.89 7.94 24.71
C LEU A 212 -7.91 7.22 25.61
N ASP A 213 -6.69 7.73 25.70
CA ASP A 213 -5.58 7.05 26.37
C ASP A 213 -5.45 7.51 27.83
N ARG A 214 -5.68 8.80 28.12
CA ARG A 214 -5.52 9.40 29.44
C ARG A 214 -6.83 9.69 30.18
N LYS A 215 -7.97 9.65 29.48
CA LYS A 215 -9.30 10.00 30.01
C LYS A 215 -9.37 11.44 30.59
N ASP A 216 -8.47 12.31 30.12
CA ASP A 216 -8.43 13.72 30.53
C ASP A 216 -9.21 14.59 29.50
N TYR A 217 -10.51 14.59 29.67
CA TYR A 217 -11.43 15.31 28.79
C TYR A 217 -11.29 16.83 28.90
N ALA A 218 -10.95 17.34 30.09
CA ALA A 218 -10.75 18.77 30.29
C ALA A 218 -9.52 19.28 29.54
N ALA A 219 -8.38 18.59 29.65
CA ALA A 219 -7.19 18.92 28.89
C ALA A 219 -7.42 18.74 27.39
N ALA A 220 -8.17 17.71 26.96
CA ALA A 220 -8.50 17.51 25.55
C ALA A 220 -9.29 18.66 24.96
N ARG A 221 -10.32 19.16 25.68
CA ARG A 221 -11.09 20.33 25.25
C ARG A 221 -10.20 21.56 25.09
N MET A 222 -9.35 21.85 26.08
CA MET A 222 -8.42 22.99 26.02
C MET A 222 -7.42 22.85 24.86
N ALA A 223 -6.88 21.64 24.67
CA ALA A 223 -5.96 21.34 23.58
C ALA A 223 -6.66 21.54 22.21
N ALA A 224 -7.91 21.10 22.06
CA ALA A 224 -8.68 21.30 20.84
C ALA A 224 -8.89 22.79 20.51
N ASP A 225 -9.12 23.64 21.50
CA ASP A 225 -9.25 25.09 21.31
C ASP A 225 -7.93 25.72 20.83
N SER A 226 -6.79 25.18 21.22
CA SER A 226 -5.46 25.70 20.87
C SER A 226 -4.96 25.31 19.49
N VAL A 227 -5.66 24.43 18.74
CA VAL A 227 -5.22 24.02 17.40
C VAL A 227 -5.47 25.14 16.39
N PRO A 228 -4.45 25.76 15.81
CA PRO A 228 -4.61 26.80 14.81
C PRO A 228 -5.05 26.16 13.48
N LEU A 229 -6.21 26.54 12.99
CA LEU A 229 -6.73 26.04 11.72
C LEU A 229 -6.97 27.16 10.73
N LEU A 230 -6.64 26.94 9.49
CA LEU A 230 -7.00 27.83 8.40
C LEU A 230 -8.51 27.84 8.21
N VAL A 231 -9.09 29.00 7.91
CA VAL A 231 -10.54 29.16 7.66
C VAL A 231 -10.98 28.26 6.50
N SER A 232 -10.13 28.05 5.53
CA SER A 232 -10.37 27.20 4.35
C SER A 232 -10.36 25.69 4.63
N ASP A 233 -9.82 25.24 5.77
CA ASP A 233 -9.75 23.81 6.07
C ASP A 233 -11.01 23.30 6.76
N ALA A 234 -12.06 23.11 5.95
CA ALA A 234 -13.36 22.61 6.41
C ALA A 234 -13.26 21.24 7.09
N ARG A 235 -12.35 20.35 6.61
CA ARG A 235 -12.17 19.00 7.15
C ARG A 235 -11.62 19.03 8.58
N LEU A 236 -10.54 19.75 8.80
CA LEU A 236 -9.93 19.86 10.13
C LEU A 236 -10.82 20.62 11.10
N ARG A 237 -11.51 21.66 10.65
CA ARG A 237 -12.47 22.41 11.48
C ARG A 237 -13.64 21.54 11.92
N ALA A 238 -14.18 20.71 11.03
CA ALA A 238 -15.23 19.75 11.39
C ALA A 238 -14.71 18.70 12.38
N ARG A 239 -13.48 18.20 12.20
CA ARG A 239 -12.83 17.28 13.14
C ARG A 239 -12.62 17.93 14.51
N GLN A 240 -12.12 19.16 14.55
CA GLN A 240 -11.94 19.92 15.80
C GLN A 240 -13.26 20.05 16.57
N ALA A 241 -14.34 20.44 15.89
CA ALA A 241 -15.66 20.55 16.51
C ALA A 241 -16.15 19.21 17.06
N THR A 242 -15.91 18.11 16.32
CA THR A 242 -16.23 16.75 16.76
C THR A 242 -15.47 16.37 18.02
N LEU A 243 -14.16 16.60 18.07
CA LEU A 243 -13.33 16.29 19.23
C LEU A 243 -13.69 17.12 20.46
N LYS A 244 -14.01 18.42 20.26
CA LYS A 244 -14.52 19.28 21.34
C LYS A 244 -15.83 18.76 21.91
N ALA A 245 -16.76 18.36 21.06
CA ALA A 245 -18.02 17.80 21.49
C ALA A 245 -17.82 16.49 22.26
N ASP A 246 -16.92 15.61 21.79
CA ASP A 246 -16.57 14.38 22.50
C ASP A 246 -15.95 14.63 23.86
N ALA A 247 -15.08 15.64 23.98
CA ALA A 247 -14.52 16.06 25.25
C ALA A 247 -15.62 16.57 26.22
N TYR A 248 -16.57 17.38 25.74
CA TYR A 248 -17.71 17.82 26.55
C TYR A 248 -18.60 16.66 27.00
N LEU A 249 -18.86 15.68 26.11
CA LEU A 249 -19.61 14.47 26.49
C LEU A 249 -18.89 13.67 27.55
N GLY A 250 -17.56 13.53 27.43
CA GLY A 250 -16.73 12.86 28.45
C GLY A 250 -16.73 13.58 29.80
N MET A 251 -16.98 14.90 29.81
CA MET A 251 -17.19 15.71 31.03
C MET A 251 -18.65 15.71 31.52
N SER A 252 -19.54 14.91 30.91
CA SER A 252 -20.99 14.91 31.20
C SER A 252 -21.66 16.25 30.96
N GLN A 253 -21.25 16.97 29.91
CA GLN A 253 -21.78 18.29 29.52
C GLN A 253 -22.44 18.23 28.11
N PRO A 254 -23.58 17.54 27.96
CA PRO A 254 -24.21 17.33 26.65
C PRO A 254 -24.69 18.61 25.99
N ASP A 255 -25.15 19.60 26.75
CA ASP A 255 -25.60 20.86 26.21
C ASP A 255 -24.46 21.65 25.55
N SER A 256 -23.26 21.63 26.16
CA SER A 256 -22.07 22.25 25.57
C SER A 256 -21.64 21.53 24.30
N ALA A 257 -21.69 20.18 24.30
CA ALA A 257 -21.40 19.37 23.13
C ALA A 257 -22.38 19.68 21.97
N ARG A 258 -23.68 19.77 22.30
CA ARG A 258 -24.73 20.12 21.33
C ARG A 258 -24.52 21.50 20.74
N ALA A 259 -24.19 22.51 21.56
CA ALA A 259 -23.91 23.88 21.10
C ALA A 259 -22.73 23.92 20.11
N VAL A 260 -21.63 23.24 20.42
CA VAL A 260 -20.45 23.15 19.54
C VAL A 260 -20.81 22.50 18.19
N LEU A 261 -21.55 21.39 18.22
CA LEU A 261 -21.94 20.68 16.98
C LEU A 261 -22.94 21.47 16.16
N ALA A 262 -23.89 22.15 16.80
CA ALA A 262 -24.87 23.00 16.11
C ALA A 262 -24.18 24.16 15.37
N ALA A 263 -23.21 24.81 16.00
CA ALA A 263 -22.38 25.83 15.35
C ALA A 263 -21.58 25.26 14.18
N ALA A 264 -21.03 24.05 14.34
CA ALA A 264 -20.28 23.38 13.26
C ALA A 264 -21.19 22.96 12.09
N VAL A 265 -22.41 22.47 12.36
CA VAL A 265 -23.40 22.14 11.32
C VAL A 265 -23.85 23.40 10.57
N ALA A 266 -24.03 24.53 11.26
CA ALA A 266 -24.34 25.80 10.61
C ALA A 266 -23.21 26.27 9.68
N ALA A 267 -21.96 26.07 10.09
CA ALA A 267 -20.78 26.41 9.27
C ALA A 267 -20.54 25.41 8.10
N PHE A 268 -20.93 24.16 8.25
CA PHE A 268 -20.72 23.08 7.28
C PHE A 268 -22.01 22.29 7.01
N PRO A 269 -23.04 22.90 6.40
CA PRO A 269 -24.38 22.31 6.29
C PRO A 269 -24.43 21.04 5.43
N GLN A 270 -23.42 20.78 4.58
CA GLN A 270 -23.34 19.56 3.77
C GLN A 270 -22.63 18.40 4.48
N ASN A 271 -22.12 18.59 5.69
CA ASN A 271 -21.42 17.55 6.43
C ASN A 271 -22.42 16.63 7.17
N ALA A 272 -22.78 15.53 6.52
CA ALA A 272 -23.73 14.54 7.07
C ALA A 272 -23.24 13.94 8.40
N ARG A 273 -21.92 13.79 8.62
CA ARG A 273 -21.37 13.23 9.85
C ARG A 273 -21.58 14.15 11.05
N LEU A 274 -21.42 15.46 10.87
CA LEU A 274 -21.69 16.43 11.94
C LEU A 274 -23.18 16.45 12.31
N LYS A 275 -24.07 16.39 11.32
CA LYS A 275 -25.52 16.31 11.55
C LYS A 275 -25.89 15.06 12.34
N ALA A 276 -25.45 13.87 11.85
CA ALA A 276 -25.73 12.60 12.51
C ALA A 276 -25.22 12.59 13.96
N LYS A 277 -24.02 13.18 14.20
CA LYS A 277 -23.48 13.28 15.56
C LYS A 277 -24.28 14.22 16.44
N LEU A 278 -24.72 15.38 15.92
CA LEU A 278 -25.61 16.31 16.66
C LEU A 278 -26.92 15.60 17.05
N ASP A 279 -27.53 14.90 16.12
CA ASP A 279 -28.81 14.21 16.32
C ASP A 279 -28.69 13.04 17.33
N SER A 280 -27.46 12.46 17.50
CA SER A 280 -27.20 11.38 18.45
C SER A 280 -27.09 11.82 19.91
N ILE A 281 -26.95 13.12 20.18
CA ILE A 281 -26.86 13.64 21.54
C ILE A 281 -28.28 13.85 22.09
N LYS A 282 -28.62 13.05 23.09
CA LYS A 282 -29.91 13.14 23.78
C LYS A 282 -29.93 14.26 24.80
#